data_08289d38954560afe602281f7cbb9e70
#
_entry.id   08289d38954560afe602281f7cbb9e70
#
_cell.length_a   1.000
_cell.length_b   1.000
_cell.length_c   1.000
_cell.angle_alpha   90.00
_cell.angle_beta   90.00
_cell.angle_gamma   90.00
#
_symmetry.space_group_name_H-M   'P 1'
#
loop_
_entity.id
_entity.type
_entity.pdbx_description
1 polymer ?
#
loop_
_entity_poly.entity_id
_entity_poly.type
_entity_poly.pdbx_seq_one_letter_code
_entity_poly.pdbx_strand_id
1 'polypeptide(L)'
;MISIKFEEREKIGLQYALETLHGCSPFGQERIRRLRFYAPEERAALEEELYNVEQAANAAGELKDVYNKLMTGLCQMKDIRNSLRRCADGETPDHVALFEIKGYLQRLEGIRPLFAQINEVTHFRGMAFHDVKAALAILDPDGTGSRGFYIPDSATAKLKEVRRAKKDVEECLFHAQTDAEKDELRLKRTRLCAEEEAEEMHVRRAMGAALAPMVDDLLADADTAGRLDFIIQKALFAVRYGGVRPELTERELELEDMVNPELCDLLEEQGRRFVPVSIRLEPGATVITGANMGGKSVAMKTVALNVLLLQAGFLVCAKKARMPLFSSVKMLF
;
A
#
# COMPACT_ATOMS: atom_id res chain seq x y z
N MET A 1 -18.57 9.34 -13.50
CA MET A 1 -17.21 9.05 -12.98
C MET A 1 -16.20 9.75 -13.88
N ILE A 2 -15.29 10.55 -13.32
CA ILE A 2 -14.22 11.21 -14.08
C ILE A 2 -13.30 10.14 -14.64
N SER A 3 -13.09 10.19 -15.96
CA SER A 3 -12.13 9.33 -16.66
C SER A 3 -11.25 10.22 -17.53
N ILE A 4 -9.93 10.15 -17.32
CA ILE A 4 -8.94 10.98 -17.98
C ILE A 4 -7.91 10.05 -18.61
N LYS A 5 -7.67 10.23 -19.90
CA LYS A 5 -6.68 9.46 -20.65
C LYS A 5 -5.26 9.79 -20.16
N PHE A 6 -4.33 8.87 -20.37
CA PHE A 6 -2.92 9.05 -19.97
C PHE A 6 -2.31 10.33 -20.56
N GLU A 7 -2.48 10.57 -21.86
CA GLU A 7 -1.98 11.78 -22.54
C GLU A 7 -2.55 13.10 -21.97
N GLU A 8 -3.80 13.06 -21.48
CA GLU A 8 -4.42 14.21 -20.81
C GLU A 8 -3.82 14.43 -19.43
N ARG A 9 -3.53 13.33 -18.69
CA ARG A 9 -2.86 13.39 -17.37
C ARG A 9 -1.47 14.02 -17.49
N GLU A 10 -0.69 13.64 -18.51
CA GLU A 10 0.62 14.23 -18.79
C GLU A 10 0.50 15.73 -19.09
N LYS A 11 -0.39 16.11 -20.01
CA LYS A 11 -0.53 17.52 -20.44
C LYS A 11 -0.99 18.46 -19.32
N ILE A 12 -1.68 17.93 -18.30
CA ILE A 12 -2.19 18.69 -17.14
C ILE A 12 -1.15 18.75 -16.02
N GLY A 13 -0.18 17.81 -15.99
CA GLY A 13 0.79 17.64 -14.90
C GLY A 13 0.30 16.67 -13.80
N LEU A 14 -0.84 15.99 -13.99
CA LEU A 14 -1.32 14.99 -13.04
C LEU A 14 -0.41 13.76 -13.03
N GLN A 15 0.07 13.33 -14.19
CA GLN A 15 1.01 12.22 -14.29
C GLN A 15 2.28 12.51 -13.51
N TYR A 16 2.84 13.71 -13.65
CA TYR A 16 3.99 14.19 -12.87
C TYR A 16 3.71 14.10 -11.35
N ALA A 17 2.56 14.63 -10.90
CA ALA A 17 2.19 14.54 -9.49
C ALA A 17 2.15 13.10 -8.96
N LEU A 18 1.65 12.15 -9.77
CA LEU A 18 1.62 10.73 -9.40
C LEU A 18 3.01 10.08 -9.39
N GLU A 19 3.89 10.47 -10.29
CA GLU A 19 5.27 9.96 -10.37
C GLU A 19 6.15 10.44 -9.20
N THR A 20 5.82 11.58 -8.60
CA THR A 20 6.50 12.04 -7.37
C THR A 20 6.10 11.24 -6.13
N LEU A 21 5.02 10.44 -6.20
CA LEU A 21 4.59 9.60 -5.09
C LEU A 21 5.37 8.27 -5.10
N HIS A 22 6.03 7.99 -4.01
CA HIS A 22 6.83 6.76 -3.85
C HIS A 22 6.11 5.76 -2.95
N GLY A 23 4.99 5.18 -3.44
CA GLY A 23 4.28 4.13 -2.71
C GLY A 23 5.23 3.02 -2.29
N CYS A 24 5.31 2.75 -1.00
CA CYS A 24 6.26 1.81 -0.42
C CYS A 24 5.74 0.37 -0.50
N SER A 25 4.48 0.17 -0.11
CA SER A 25 3.85 -1.15 -0.14
C SER A 25 3.30 -1.49 -1.54
N PRO A 26 3.17 -2.78 -1.89
CA PRO A 26 2.50 -3.19 -3.12
C PRO A 26 1.03 -2.70 -3.16
N PHE A 27 0.40 -2.56 -2.01
CA PHE A 27 -0.98 -2.07 -1.85
C PHE A 27 -1.09 -0.55 -2.10
N GLY A 28 -0.14 0.24 -1.60
CA GLY A 28 -0.04 1.68 -1.87
C GLY A 28 0.29 1.97 -3.32
N GLN A 29 1.24 1.23 -3.91
CA GLN A 29 1.56 1.32 -5.34
C GLN A 29 0.36 1.00 -6.23
N GLU A 30 -0.48 0.04 -5.84
CA GLU A 30 -1.70 -0.27 -6.57
C GLU A 30 -2.69 0.90 -6.52
N ARG A 31 -2.85 1.57 -5.37
CA ARG A 31 -3.72 2.75 -5.22
C ARG A 31 -3.26 3.92 -6.09
N ILE A 32 -1.95 4.16 -6.19
CA ILE A 32 -1.37 5.18 -7.08
C ILE A 32 -1.66 4.82 -8.55
N ARG A 33 -1.41 3.58 -8.96
CA ARG A 33 -1.64 3.14 -10.35
C ARG A 33 -3.12 3.16 -10.73
N ARG A 34 -4.01 2.77 -9.81
CA ARG A 34 -5.46 2.74 -9.99
C ARG A 34 -6.11 3.95 -9.34
N LEU A 35 -5.56 5.14 -9.60
CA LEU A 35 -6.09 6.38 -9.05
C LEU A 35 -7.60 6.48 -9.29
N ARG A 36 -8.32 6.71 -8.22
CA ARG A 36 -9.77 6.89 -8.21
C ARG A 36 -10.09 8.37 -8.03
N PHE A 37 -11.15 8.83 -8.68
CA PHE A 37 -11.72 10.14 -8.47
C PHE A 37 -13.07 10.00 -7.74
N TYR A 38 -13.24 10.76 -6.68
CA TYR A 38 -14.49 10.82 -5.94
C TYR A 38 -15.55 11.58 -6.75
N ALA A 39 -16.75 11.00 -6.84
CA ALA A 39 -17.91 11.65 -7.43
C ALA A 39 -18.57 12.63 -6.43
N PRO A 40 -19.40 13.59 -6.88
CA PRO A 40 -20.10 14.51 -5.98
C PRO A 40 -20.90 13.81 -4.87
N GLU A 41 -21.48 12.66 -5.17
CA GLU A 41 -22.26 11.84 -4.23
C GLU A 41 -21.39 11.19 -3.13
N GLU A 42 -20.08 11.11 -3.35
CA GLU A 42 -19.11 10.55 -2.42
C GLU A 42 -18.44 11.62 -1.54
N ARG A 43 -19.04 12.80 -1.44
CA ARG A 43 -18.51 13.95 -0.69
C ARG A 43 -18.02 13.59 0.72
N ALA A 44 -18.82 12.84 1.47
CA ALA A 44 -18.47 12.47 2.85
C ALA A 44 -17.19 11.60 2.91
N ALA A 45 -17.03 10.67 1.99
CA ALA A 45 -15.82 9.82 1.90
C ALA A 45 -14.59 10.65 1.48
N LEU A 46 -14.77 11.62 0.57
CA LEU A 46 -13.73 12.55 0.19
C LEU A 46 -13.32 13.45 1.36
N GLU A 47 -14.28 13.99 2.11
CA GLU A 47 -13.99 14.84 3.29
C GLU A 47 -13.20 14.08 4.37
N GLU A 48 -13.50 12.78 4.57
CA GLU A 48 -12.73 11.91 5.45
C GLU A 48 -11.29 11.70 4.94
N GLU A 49 -11.13 11.43 3.65
CA GLU A 49 -9.82 11.26 3.03
C GLU A 49 -8.98 12.54 3.12
N LEU A 50 -9.57 13.70 2.77
CA LEU A 50 -8.90 14.99 2.87
C LEU A 50 -8.52 15.33 4.32
N TYR A 51 -9.38 14.99 5.30
CA TYR A 51 -9.06 15.14 6.70
C TYR A 51 -7.82 14.32 7.07
N ASN A 52 -7.78 13.04 6.70
CA ASN A 52 -6.65 12.18 7.02
C ASN A 52 -5.34 12.68 6.37
N VAL A 53 -5.39 13.13 5.12
CA VAL A 53 -4.22 13.70 4.44
C VAL A 53 -3.75 14.98 5.10
N GLU A 54 -4.68 15.88 5.50
CA GLU A 54 -4.36 17.12 6.20
C GLU A 54 -3.70 16.86 7.56
N GLN A 55 -4.26 15.92 8.36
CA GLN A 55 -3.66 15.57 9.65
C GLN A 55 -2.25 14.97 9.46
N ALA A 56 -2.07 14.11 8.48
CA ALA A 56 -0.76 13.55 8.17
C ALA A 56 0.24 14.62 7.71
N ALA A 57 -0.20 15.61 6.91
CA ALA A 57 0.64 16.71 6.45
C ALA A 57 1.05 17.64 7.62
N ASN A 58 0.11 17.99 8.49
CA ASN A 58 0.37 18.82 9.67
C ASN A 58 1.36 18.17 10.64
N ALA A 59 1.29 16.85 10.80
CA ALA A 59 2.17 16.08 11.68
C ALA A 59 3.51 15.69 11.04
N ALA A 60 3.72 15.95 9.75
CA ALA A 60 4.88 15.42 9.01
C ALA A 60 6.23 15.88 9.56
N GLY A 61 6.32 17.09 10.12
CA GLY A 61 7.52 17.61 10.77
C GLY A 61 7.84 16.88 12.08
N GLU A 62 6.84 16.72 12.94
CA GLU A 62 6.94 16.08 14.25
C GLU A 62 7.16 14.56 14.11
N LEU A 63 6.44 13.92 13.20
CA LEU A 63 6.45 12.46 13.02
C LEU A 63 7.42 11.97 11.94
N LYS A 64 8.36 12.79 11.47
CA LYS A 64 9.27 12.46 10.38
C LYS A 64 9.96 11.10 10.55
N ASP A 65 10.53 10.83 11.72
CA ASP A 65 11.24 9.59 12.00
C ASP A 65 10.29 8.38 12.08
N VAL A 66 9.08 8.59 12.60
CA VAL A 66 8.05 7.55 12.67
C VAL A 66 7.56 7.20 11.27
N TYR A 67 7.31 8.19 10.41
CA TYR A 67 6.96 7.98 9.01
C TYR A 67 8.06 7.21 8.26
N ASN A 68 9.32 7.55 8.45
CA ASN A 68 10.44 6.83 7.82
C ASN A 68 10.50 5.36 8.25
N LYS A 69 10.32 5.08 9.55
CA LYS A 69 10.25 3.71 10.06
C LYS A 69 9.05 2.94 9.49
N LEU A 70 7.88 3.58 9.48
CA LEU A 70 6.66 3.00 8.91
C LEU A 70 6.85 2.67 7.42
N MET A 71 7.32 3.64 6.63
CA MET A 71 7.58 3.43 5.19
C MET A 71 8.57 2.30 4.95
N THR A 72 9.63 2.20 5.77
CA THR A 72 10.59 1.08 5.72
C THR A 72 9.89 -0.26 5.96
N GLY A 73 8.98 -0.33 6.93
CA GLY A 73 8.17 -1.53 7.19
C GLY A 73 7.25 -1.88 6.04
N LEU A 74 6.57 -0.89 5.48
CA LEU A 74 5.66 -1.04 4.33
C LEU A 74 6.39 -1.51 3.06
N CYS A 75 7.58 -0.99 2.77
CA CYS A 75 8.41 -1.41 1.62
C CYS A 75 8.83 -2.89 1.67
N GLN A 76 8.83 -3.49 2.86
CA GLN A 76 9.20 -4.89 3.04
C GLN A 76 8.01 -5.85 2.97
N MET A 77 6.79 -5.34 2.81
CA MET A 77 5.59 -6.16 2.65
C MET A 77 5.53 -6.82 1.28
N LYS A 78 5.01 -8.04 1.26
CA LYS A 78 4.66 -8.77 0.04
C LYS A 78 3.17 -8.74 -0.18
N ASP A 79 2.73 -8.83 -1.42
CA ASP A 79 1.31 -9.00 -1.73
C ASP A 79 0.89 -10.46 -1.55
N ILE A 80 0.28 -10.72 -0.41
CA ILE A 80 -0.16 -12.06 0.02
C ILE A 80 -1.65 -12.30 -0.21
N ARG A 81 -2.37 -11.34 -0.79
CA ARG A 81 -3.83 -11.39 -0.90
C ARG A 81 -4.32 -12.62 -1.68
N ASN A 82 -3.60 -13.02 -2.73
CA ASN A 82 -3.94 -14.23 -3.47
C ASN A 82 -3.73 -15.50 -2.63
N SER A 83 -2.61 -15.59 -1.91
CA SER A 83 -2.32 -16.74 -1.03
C SER A 83 -3.35 -16.86 0.10
N LEU A 84 -3.78 -15.73 0.67
CA LEU A 84 -4.84 -15.71 1.69
C LEU A 84 -6.19 -16.18 1.14
N ARG A 85 -6.61 -15.71 -0.05
CA ARG A 85 -7.86 -16.14 -0.68
C ARG A 85 -7.86 -17.65 -0.97
N ARG A 86 -6.76 -18.19 -1.46
CA ARG A 86 -6.61 -19.64 -1.69
C ARG A 86 -6.74 -20.43 -0.38
N CYS A 87 -6.23 -19.92 0.74
CA CYS A 87 -6.47 -20.54 2.04
C CYS A 87 -7.96 -20.50 2.43
N ALA A 88 -8.66 -19.39 2.19
CA ALA A 88 -10.11 -19.29 2.44
C ALA A 88 -10.91 -20.25 1.56
N ASP A 89 -10.48 -20.47 0.32
CA ASP A 89 -11.08 -21.41 -0.64
C ASP A 89 -10.76 -22.90 -0.31
N GLY A 90 -10.00 -23.15 0.78
CA GLY A 90 -9.65 -24.49 1.24
C GLY A 90 -8.49 -25.15 0.48
N GLU A 91 -7.76 -24.42 -0.35
CA GLU A 91 -6.55 -24.90 -0.98
C GLU A 91 -5.43 -25.09 0.04
N THR A 92 -4.61 -26.13 -0.18
CA THR A 92 -3.41 -26.34 0.66
C THR A 92 -2.32 -25.36 0.26
N PRO A 93 -1.88 -24.44 1.15
CA PRO A 93 -0.79 -23.53 0.83
C PRO A 93 0.54 -24.28 0.71
N ASP A 94 1.41 -23.82 -0.18
CA ASP A 94 2.78 -24.30 -0.27
C ASP A 94 3.70 -23.59 0.76
N HIS A 95 4.95 -24.05 0.84
CA HIS A 95 5.93 -23.47 1.77
C HIS A 95 6.20 -21.97 1.49
N VAL A 96 6.18 -21.56 0.23
CA VAL A 96 6.45 -20.17 -0.17
C VAL A 96 5.29 -19.29 0.28
N ALA A 97 4.04 -19.71 0.04
CA ALA A 97 2.86 -18.98 0.49
C ALA A 97 2.84 -18.80 2.01
N LEU A 98 3.11 -19.85 2.78
CA LEU A 98 3.17 -19.77 4.25
C LEU A 98 4.32 -18.87 4.74
N PHE A 99 5.49 -18.94 4.08
CA PHE A 99 6.62 -18.06 4.35
C PHE A 99 6.27 -16.58 4.11
N GLU A 100 5.63 -16.27 2.97
CA GLU A 100 5.24 -14.90 2.63
C GLU A 100 4.13 -14.37 3.55
N ILE A 101 3.14 -15.21 3.90
CA ILE A 101 2.10 -14.84 4.88
C ILE A 101 2.72 -14.58 6.25
N LYS A 102 3.61 -15.46 6.74
CA LYS A 102 4.34 -15.24 8.00
C LYS A 102 5.12 -13.94 7.97
N GLY A 103 5.86 -13.68 6.90
CA GLY A 103 6.63 -12.45 6.71
C GLY A 103 5.74 -11.21 6.72
N TYR A 104 4.58 -11.25 6.07
CA TYR A 104 3.59 -10.18 6.11
C TYR A 104 3.07 -9.92 7.54
N LEU A 105 2.66 -10.96 8.25
CA LEU A 105 2.16 -10.85 9.62
C LEU A 105 3.21 -10.26 10.58
N GLN A 106 4.47 -10.68 10.45
CA GLN A 106 5.58 -10.10 11.24
C GLN A 106 5.78 -8.61 10.94
N ARG A 107 5.64 -8.18 9.67
CA ARG A 107 5.71 -6.76 9.30
C ARG A 107 4.53 -5.99 9.87
N LEU A 108 3.33 -6.56 9.76
CA LEU A 108 2.11 -5.94 10.28
C LEU A 108 2.21 -5.73 11.81
N GLU A 109 2.69 -6.73 12.56
CA GLU A 109 2.94 -6.59 14.00
C GLU A 109 3.97 -5.49 14.30
N GLY A 110 4.98 -5.31 13.44
CA GLY A 110 5.98 -4.25 13.58
C GLY A 110 5.47 -2.85 13.26
N ILE A 111 4.52 -2.69 12.32
CA ILE A 111 3.98 -1.37 11.96
C ILE A 111 2.79 -0.93 12.84
N ARG A 112 2.08 -1.85 13.47
CA ARG A 112 0.94 -1.52 14.36
C ARG A 112 1.28 -0.51 15.46
N PRO A 113 2.39 -0.67 16.24
CA PRO A 113 2.77 0.33 17.23
C PRO A 113 3.16 1.68 16.62
N LEU A 114 3.76 1.70 15.41
CA LEU A 114 4.06 2.93 14.69
C LEU A 114 2.78 3.62 14.25
N PHE A 115 1.81 2.87 13.74
CA PHE A 115 0.48 3.40 13.41
C PHE A 115 -0.23 3.96 14.65
N ALA A 116 -0.19 3.26 15.79
CA ALA A 116 -0.78 3.74 17.02
C ALA A 116 -0.17 5.09 17.44
N GLN A 117 1.17 5.22 17.41
CA GLN A 117 1.86 6.47 17.70
C GLN A 117 1.47 7.60 16.74
N ILE A 118 1.36 7.31 15.44
CA ILE A 118 0.89 8.28 14.45
C ILE A 118 -0.55 8.69 14.76
N ASN A 119 -1.41 7.73 15.07
CA ASN A 119 -2.83 7.96 15.27
C ASN A 119 -3.15 8.73 16.57
N GLU A 120 -2.29 8.68 17.58
CA GLU A 120 -2.37 9.54 18.77
C GLU A 120 -2.29 11.03 18.43
N VAL A 121 -1.55 11.40 17.37
CA VAL A 121 -1.38 12.78 16.92
C VAL A 121 -2.38 13.13 15.83
N THR A 122 -2.59 12.22 14.86
CA THR A 122 -3.34 12.51 13.63
C THR A 122 -4.84 12.24 13.76
N HIS A 123 -5.24 11.35 14.67
CA HIS A 123 -6.64 10.92 14.83
C HIS A 123 -7.28 10.49 13.51
N PHE A 124 -6.60 9.63 12.74
CA PHE A 124 -7.09 9.15 11.46
C PHE A 124 -8.48 8.51 11.57
N ARG A 125 -9.34 8.81 10.59
CA ARG A 125 -10.70 8.30 10.50
C ARG A 125 -10.76 7.07 9.61
N GLY A 126 -11.61 6.11 9.98
CA GLY A 126 -11.91 4.93 9.16
C GLY A 126 -10.70 4.03 8.91
N MET A 127 -9.71 4.00 9.82
CA MET A 127 -8.53 3.15 9.70
C MET A 127 -8.21 2.47 11.04
N ALA A 128 -8.03 1.16 10.98
CA ALA A 128 -7.60 0.34 12.11
C ALA A 128 -6.88 -0.91 11.60
N PHE A 129 -6.02 -1.49 12.42
CA PHE A 129 -5.40 -2.79 12.18
C PHE A 129 -5.89 -3.80 13.19
N HIS A 130 -6.13 -5.03 12.74
CA HIS A 130 -6.54 -6.15 13.59
C HIS A 130 -5.36 -6.71 14.39
N ASP A 131 -5.63 -7.53 15.40
CA ASP A 131 -4.60 -8.27 16.11
C ASP A 131 -4.23 -9.53 15.31
N VAL A 132 -2.95 -9.64 14.94
CA VAL A 132 -2.44 -10.73 14.12
C VAL A 132 -1.72 -11.82 14.92
N LYS A 133 -1.70 -11.73 16.25
CA LYS A 133 -0.97 -12.69 17.12
C LYS A 133 -1.47 -14.10 16.95
N ALA A 134 -2.79 -14.30 16.85
CA ALA A 134 -3.36 -15.63 16.63
C ALA A 134 -2.93 -16.22 15.29
N ALA A 135 -2.92 -15.43 14.21
CA ALA A 135 -2.44 -15.86 12.90
C ALA A 135 -0.93 -16.16 12.92
N LEU A 136 -0.13 -15.34 13.61
CA LEU A 136 1.30 -15.60 13.80
C LEU A 136 1.57 -16.89 14.57
N ALA A 137 0.81 -17.18 15.62
CA ALA A 137 0.97 -18.41 16.41
C ALA A 137 0.70 -19.69 15.59
N ILE A 138 -0.14 -19.63 14.55
CA ILE A 138 -0.33 -20.75 13.62
C ILE A 138 0.95 -21.01 12.80
N LEU A 139 1.65 -19.96 12.38
CA LEU A 139 2.84 -20.06 11.50
C LEU A 139 4.17 -20.05 12.24
N ASP A 140 4.19 -19.72 13.51
CA ASP A 140 5.35 -19.71 14.42
C ASP A 140 4.95 -20.21 15.80
N PRO A 141 4.52 -21.49 15.92
CA PRO A 141 3.98 -22.03 17.18
C PRO A 141 4.99 -22.01 18.32
N ASP A 142 6.29 -22.10 18.01
CA ASP A 142 7.35 -22.07 18.99
C ASP A 142 7.79 -20.62 19.35
N GLY A 143 7.18 -19.59 18.74
CA GLY A 143 7.43 -18.18 19.01
C GLY A 143 8.88 -17.74 18.74
N THR A 144 9.54 -18.38 17.79
CA THR A 144 10.97 -18.14 17.50
C THR A 144 11.24 -16.77 16.91
N GLY A 145 10.24 -16.12 16.31
CA GLY A 145 10.38 -14.87 15.58
C GLY A 145 11.29 -14.97 14.34
N SER A 146 11.67 -16.21 13.97
CA SER A 146 12.54 -16.48 12.82
C SER A 146 11.93 -15.92 11.54
N ARG A 147 12.77 -15.33 10.69
CA ARG A 147 12.34 -14.82 9.36
C ARG A 147 12.07 -15.95 8.37
N GLY A 148 12.59 -17.17 8.62
CA GLY A 148 12.32 -18.34 7.82
C GLY A 148 10.98 -18.98 8.16
N PHE A 149 10.43 -19.75 7.22
CA PHE A 149 9.33 -20.66 7.49
C PHE A 149 9.85 -22.10 7.46
N TYR A 150 9.59 -22.80 8.53
CA TYR A 150 9.95 -24.19 8.71
C TYR A 150 8.83 -24.85 9.52
N ILE A 151 8.41 -26.02 9.10
CA ILE A 151 7.47 -26.83 9.86
C ILE A 151 8.24 -27.54 10.97
N PRO A 152 8.04 -27.18 12.25
CA PRO A 152 8.82 -27.76 13.33
C PRO A 152 8.49 -29.25 13.53
N ASP A 153 9.44 -30.00 14.08
CA ASP A 153 9.24 -31.41 14.42
C ASP A 153 8.14 -31.64 15.43
N SER A 154 7.83 -30.59 16.21
CA SER A 154 6.71 -30.56 17.18
C SER A 154 5.33 -30.49 16.54
N ALA A 155 5.25 -30.18 15.22
CA ALA A 155 3.96 -30.00 14.53
C ALA A 155 3.07 -31.23 14.60
N THR A 156 3.65 -32.43 14.39
CA THR A 156 2.95 -33.71 14.65
C THR A 156 3.93 -34.76 15.19
N ALA A 157 3.40 -35.69 16.01
CA ALA A 157 4.21 -36.81 16.52
C ALA A 157 4.76 -37.68 15.36
N LYS A 158 3.96 -37.86 14.30
CA LYS A 158 4.33 -38.64 13.11
C LYS A 158 5.47 -37.97 12.34
N LEU A 159 5.43 -36.65 12.12
CA LEU A 159 6.49 -35.92 11.43
C LEU A 159 7.82 -36.07 12.17
N LYS A 160 7.81 -35.94 13.50
CA LYS A 160 8.97 -36.13 14.35
C LYS A 160 9.55 -37.53 14.21
N GLU A 161 8.67 -38.56 14.21
CA GLU A 161 9.10 -39.97 14.05
C GLU A 161 9.72 -40.22 12.67
N VAL A 162 9.08 -39.78 11.60
CA VAL A 162 9.56 -39.93 10.22
C VAL A 162 10.89 -39.24 10.01
N ARG A 163 11.05 -38.02 10.50
CA ARG A 163 12.33 -37.28 10.39
C ARG A 163 13.46 -37.96 11.20
N ARG A 164 13.14 -38.48 12.38
CA ARG A 164 14.10 -39.26 13.15
C ARG A 164 14.52 -40.52 12.40
N ALA A 165 13.55 -41.31 11.89
CA ALA A 165 13.84 -42.51 11.13
C ALA A 165 14.66 -42.22 9.85
N LYS A 166 14.37 -41.10 9.17
CA LYS A 166 15.15 -40.62 8.01
C LYS A 166 16.60 -40.33 8.40
N LYS A 167 16.83 -39.62 9.51
CA LYS A 167 18.14 -39.30 10.01
C LYS A 167 18.92 -40.57 10.36
N ASP A 168 18.31 -41.54 11.06
CA ASP A 168 18.92 -42.83 11.39
C ASP A 168 19.33 -43.60 10.12
N VAL A 169 18.52 -43.58 9.06
CA VAL A 169 18.85 -44.20 7.77
C VAL A 169 19.98 -43.46 7.06
N GLU A 170 20.06 -42.14 7.13
CA GLU A 170 21.13 -41.33 6.55
C GLU A 170 22.45 -41.59 7.27
N GLU A 171 22.46 -41.78 8.60
CA GLU A 171 23.61 -42.17 9.37
C GLU A 171 24.10 -43.60 8.99
N CYS A 172 23.15 -44.56 8.83
CA CYS A 172 23.49 -45.91 8.36
C CYS A 172 24.06 -45.88 6.92
N LEU A 173 23.50 -45.05 6.03
CA LEU A 173 23.97 -44.93 4.66
C LEU A 173 25.42 -44.41 4.57
N PHE A 174 25.78 -43.50 5.50
CA PHE A 174 27.16 -42.99 5.58
C PHE A 174 28.18 -44.09 5.96
N HIS A 175 27.75 -45.07 6.75
CA HIS A 175 28.63 -46.18 7.24
C HIS A 175 28.54 -47.46 6.39
N ALA A 176 27.61 -47.56 5.43
CA ALA A 176 27.41 -48.75 4.59
C ALA A 176 28.63 -49.04 3.70
N GLN A 177 29.04 -50.30 3.68
CA GLN A 177 30.27 -50.72 2.98
C GLN A 177 29.98 -51.41 1.63
N THR A 178 28.81 -52.00 1.48
CA THR A 178 28.46 -52.74 0.24
C THR A 178 27.43 -51.94 -0.59
N ASP A 179 27.47 -52.13 -1.91
CA ASP A 179 26.53 -51.45 -2.83
C ASP A 179 25.12 -51.97 -2.63
N ALA A 180 24.91 -53.25 -2.35
CA ALA A 180 23.62 -53.82 -2.07
C ALA A 180 22.94 -53.18 -0.83
N GLU A 181 23.71 -53.01 0.26
CA GLU A 181 23.28 -52.34 1.48
C GLU A 181 22.92 -50.86 1.23
N LYS A 182 23.75 -50.16 0.44
CA LYS A 182 23.49 -48.77 0.04
C LYS A 182 22.20 -48.64 -0.74
N ASP A 183 21.92 -49.56 -1.66
CA ASP A 183 20.71 -49.53 -2.48
C ASP A 183 19.45 -49.79 -1.63
N GLU A 184 19.52 -50.69 -0.66
CA GLU A 184 18.40 -50.93 0.27
C GLU A 184 18.11 -49.68 1.13
N LEU A 185 19.17 -49.09 1.68
CA LEU A 185 19.05 -47.87 2.50
C LEU A 185 18.56 -46.65 1.69
N ARG A 186 18.99 -46.50 0.45
CA ARG A 186 18.47 -45.47 -0.48
C ARG A 186 16.99 -45.67 -0.75
N LEU A 187 16.53 -46.89 -0.97
CA LEU A 187 15.11 -47.18 -1.17
C LEU A 187 14.32 -46.83 0.10
N LYS A 188 14.79 -47.21 1.27
CA LYS A 188 14.16 -46.86 2.55
C LYS A 188 14.13 -45.38 2.79
N ARG A 189 15.22 -44.63 2.50
CA ARG A 189 15.27 -43.17 2.56
C ARG A 189 14.25 -42.54 1.64
N THR A 190 14.11 -43.04 0.41
CA THR A 190 13.12 -42.51 -0.57
C THR A 190 11.68 -42.65 -0.05
N ARG A 191 11.36 -43.79 0.57
CA ARG A 191 10.04 -44.00 1.21
C ARG A 191 9.80 -43.02 2.35
N LEU A 192 10.77 -42.84 3.23
CA LEU A 192 10.68 -41.88 4.36
C LEU A 192 10.58 -40.44 3.87
N CYS A 193 11.24 -40.05 2.78
CA CYS A 193 11.06 -38.73 2.17
C CYS A 193 9.62 -38.53 1.65
N ALA A 194 9.03 -39.55 1.04
CA ALA A 194 7.63 -39.46 0.58
C ALA A 194 6.64 -39.39 1.76
N GLU A 195 6.92 -40.12 2.84
CA GLU A 195 6.11 -40.07 4.06
C GLU A 195 6.23 -38.69 4.76
N GLU A 196 7.44 -38.12 4.82
CA GLU A 196 7.69 -36.77 5.33
C GLU A 196 6.90 -35.72 4.54
N GLU A 197 6.99 -35.74 3.20
CA GLU A 197 6.27 -34.79 2.33
C GLU A 197 4.75 -34.91 2.48
N ALA A 198 4.24 -36.15 2.61
CA ALA A 198 2.81 -36.37 2.85
C ALA A 198 2.35 -35.78 4.18
N GLU A 199 3.17 -35.96 5.23
CA GLU A 199 2.86 -35.42 6.56
C GLU A 199 3.00 -33.89 6.61
N GLU A 200 4.02 -33.34 5.96
CA GLU A 200 4.16 -31.87 5.83
C GLU A 200 2.99 -31.27 5.06
N MET A 201 2.49 -31.94 4.01
CA MET A 201 1.30 -31.51 3.30
C MET A 201 0.07 -31.51 4.22
N HIS A 202 -0.08 -32.52 5.08
CA HIS A 202 -1.15 -32.56 6.08
C HIS A 202 -1.06 -31.37 7.03
N VAL A 203 0.12 -31.06 7.55
CA VAL A 203 0.35 -29.90 8.43
C VAL A 203 0.05 -28.58 7.71
N ARG A 204 0.52 -28.39 6.48
CA ARG A 204 0.24 -27.20 5.69
C ARG A 204 -1.25 -27.00 5.45
N ARG A 205 -1.98 -28.08 5.16
CA ARG A 205 -3.46 -28.05 5.03
C ARG A 205 -4.12 -27.60 6.33
N ALA A 206 -3.69 -28.13 7.47
CA ALA A 206 -4.22 -27.73 8.77
C ALA A 206 -3.94 -26.25 9.07
N MET A 207 -2.73 -25.76 8.76
CA MET A 207 -2.37 -24.34 8.91
C MET A 207 -3.25 -23.45 8.02
N GLY A 208 -3.44 -23.81 6.74
CA GLY A 208 -4.33 -23.08 5.84
C GLY A 208 -5.77 -23.02 6.34
N ALA A 209 -6.30 -24.14 6.81
CA ALA A 209 -7.65 -24.20 7.39
C ALA A 209 -7.77 -23.37 8.68
N ALA A 210 -6.72 -23.31 9.50
CA ALA A 210 -6.70 -22.48 10.70
C ALA A 210 -6.60 -20.97 10.38
N LEU A 211 -5.95 -20.58 9.28
CA LEU A 211 -5.88 -19.19 8.81
C LEU A 211 -7.17 -18.73 8.14
N ALA A 212 -7.93 -19.63 7.52
CA ALA A 212 -9.12 -19.30 6.72
C ALA A 212 -10.13 -18.37 7.43
N PRO A 213 -10.49 -18.56 8.72
CA PRO A 213 -11.39 -17.67 9.41
C PRO A 213 -10.89 -16.23 9.62
N MET A 214 -9.58 -16.01 9.48
CA MET A 214 -8.92 -14.70 9.71
C MET A 214 -8.64 -13.95 8.40
N VAL A 215 -8.93 -14.55 7.25
CA VAL A 215 -8.54 -14.03 5.93
C VAL A 215 -9.16 -12.67 5.66
N ASP A 216 -10.42 -12.46 5.99
CA ASP A 216 -11.10 -11.18 5.74
C ASP A 216 -10.46 -10.04 6.54
N ASP A 217 -10.11 -10.26 7.80
CA ASP A 217 -9.41 -9.27 8.63
C ASP A 217 -8.01 -8.97 8.07
N LEU A 218 -7.27 -9.99 7.64
CA LEU A 218 -5.94 -9.84 7.05
C LEU A 218 -5.97 -9.12 5.69
N LEU A 219 -7.03 -9.31 4.90
CA LEU A 219 -7.26 -8.57 3.66
C LEU A 219 -7.63 -7.10 3.94
N ALA A 220 -8.44 -6.85 4.98
CA ALA A 220 -8.76 -5.50 5.44
C ALA A 220 -7.50 -4.77 5.95
N ASP A 221 -6.60 -5.46 6.64
CA ASP A 221 -5.33 -4.91 7.08
C ASP A 221 -4.40 -4.57 5.90
N ALA A 222 -4.40 -5.39 4.84
CA ALA A 222 -3.66 -5.09 3.61
C ALA A 222 -4.21 -3.83 2.91
N ASP A 223 -5.53 -3.67 2.89
CA ASP A 223 -6.18 -2.46 2.36
C ASP A 223 -5.86 -1.23 3.21
N THR A 224 -5.92 -1.35 4.54
CA THR A 224 -5.56 -0.30 5.51
C THR A 224 -4.08 0.11 5.34
N ALA A 225 -3.17 -0.85 5.21
CA ALA A 225 -1.76 -0.57 4.95
C ALA A 225 -1.55 0.20 3.64
N GLY A 226 -2.26 -0.18 2.58
CA GLY A 226 -2.23 0.54 1.30
C GLY A 226 -2.82 1.95 1.38
N ARG A 227 -3.90 2.12 2.14
CA ARG A 227 -4.52 3.43 2.38
C ARG A 227 -3.59 4.34 3.18
N LEU A 228 -2.99 3.83 4.25
CA LEU A 228 -2.04 4.55 5.09
C LEU A 228 -0.81 5.01 4.29
N ASP A 229 -0.22 4.10 3.50
CA ASP A 229 0.89 4.41 2.60
C ASP A 229 0.52 5.56 1.66
N PHE A 230 -0.63 5.48 0.99
CA PHE A 230 -1.07 6.49 0.04
C PHE A 230 -1.41 7.84 0.70
N ILE A 231 -2.02 7.84 1.90
CA ILE A 231 -2.28 9.07 2.67
C ILE A 231 -0.98 9.78 3.01
N ILE A 232 0.04 9.05 3.50
CA ILE A 232 1.34 9.63 3.83
C ILE A 232 2.02 10.20 2.59
N GLN A 233 1.97 9.50 1.45
CA GLN A 233 2.53 10.02 0.20
C GLN A 233 1.84 11.32 -0.25
N LYS A 234 0.51 11.38 -0.18
CA LYS A 234 -0.26 12.60 -0.47
C LYS A 234 0.07 13.74 0.51
N ALA A 235 0.26 13.40 1.78
CA ALA A 235 0.64 14.38 2.81
C ALA A 235 2.03 14.98 2.55
N LEU A 236 3.01 14.14 2.23
CA LEU A 236 4.37 14.59 1.89
C LEU A 236 4.39 15.44 0.61
N PHE A 237 3.58 15.06 -0.40
CA PHE A 237 3.34 15.87 -1.58
C PHE A 237 2.77 17.24 -1.22
N ALA A 238 1.75 17.29 -0.38
CA ALA A 238 1.14 18.54 0.08
C ALA A 238 2.15 19.42 0.84
N VAL A 239 2.97 18.85 1.72
CA VAL A 239 4.02 19.59 2.42
C VAL A 239 5.02 20.20 1.43
N ARG A 240 5.42 19.46 0.39
CA ARG A 240 6.39 19.94 -0.61
C ARG A 240 5.88 21.12 -1.42
N TYR A 241 4.59 21.09 -1.83
CA TYR A 241 4.01 22.09 -2.73
C TYR A 241 3.04 23.07 -2.07
N GLY A 242 3.04 23.14 -0.72
CA GLY A 242 2.18 24.05 0.02
C GLY A 242 0.69 23.75 -0.13
N GLY A 243 0.34 22.45 -0.16
CA GLY A 243 -1.03 22.01 -0.34
C GLY A 243 -1.94 22.35 0.85
N VAL A 244 -3.16 22.78 0.57
CA VAL A 244 -4.18 23.10 1.59
C VAL A 244 -5.44 22.28 1.36
N ARG A 245 -6.19 22.02 2.43
CA ARG A 245 -7.52 21.44 2.34
C ARG A 245 -8.51 22.48 1.82
N PRO A 246 -9.20 22.23 0.68
CA PRO A 246 -10.17 23.19 0.17
C PRO A 246 -11.47 23.18 0.96
N GLU A 247 -12.13 24.31 1.03
CA GLU A 247 -13.55 24.42 1.42
C GLU A 247 -14.40 23.90 0.26
N LEU A 248 -15.22 22.86 0.50
CA LEU A 248 -16.11 22.31 -0.54
C LEU A 248 -17.35 23.18 -0.67
N THR A 249 -17.54 23.78 -1.85
CA THR A 249 -18.66 24.65 -2.20
C THR A 249 -19.66 23.93 -3.10
N GLU A 250 -20.79 24.56 -3.39
CA GLU A 250 -21.78 24.03 -4.33
C GLU A 250 -21.46 24.38 -5.78
N ARG A 251 -20.91 25.57 -6.05
CA ARG A 251 -20.72 26.08 -7.42
C ARG A 251 -19.50 26.94 -7.64
N GLU A 252 -19.02 27.65 -6.61
CA GLU A 252 -17.92 28.59 -6.71
C GLU A 252 -16.57 27.86 -6.74
N LEU A 253 -15.69 28.23 -7.66
CA LEU A 253 -14.31 27.80 -7.66
C LEU A 253 -13.42 29.04 -7.46
N GLU A 254 -12.66 29.06 -6.37
CA GLU A 254 -11.69 30.11 -6.05
C GLU A 254 -10.39 29.44 -5.60
N LEU A 255 -9.30 29.80 -6.28
CA LEU A 255 -7.95 29.36 -5.95
C LEU A 255 -7.06 30.61 -5.80
N GLU A 256 -6.52 30.82 -4.60
CA GLU A 256 -5.57 31.89 -4.31
C GLU A 256 -4.15 31.33 -4.33
N ASP A 257 -3.28 31.98 -5.11
CA ASP A 257 -1.86 31.61 -5.24
C ASP A 257 -1.65 30.11 -5.56
N MET A 258 -2.40 29.59 -6.52
CA MET A 258 -2.25 28.20 -6.98
C MET A 258 -0.95 28.01 -7.71
N VAL A 259 -0.33 26.83 -7.53
CA VAL A 259 0.90 26.43 -8.18
C VAL A 259 0.74 25.13 -8.97
N ASN A 260 1.61 24.96 -9.97
CA ASN A 260 1.73 23.72 -10.72
C ASN A 260 3.02 23.00 -10.28
N PRO A 261 2.95 21.85 -9.60
CA PRO A 261 4.12 21.12 -9.10
C PRO A 261 5.21 20.85 -10.13
N GLU A 262 4.82 20.38 -11.33
CA GLU A 262 5.75 20.10 -12.43
C GLU A 262 6.53 21.35 -12.85
N LEU A 263 5.82 22.45 -12.99
CA LEU A 263 6.44 23.73 -13.38
C LEU A 263 7.24 24.36 -12.23
N CYS A 264 6.85 24.12 -10.98
CA CYS A 264 7.65 24.56 -9.84
C CYS A 264 9.03 23.90 -9.86
N ASP A 265 9.08 22.58 -9.99
CA ASP A 265 10.33 21.82 -9.99
C ASP A 265 11.18 22.14 -11.25
N LEU A 266 10.54 22.20 -12.42
CA LEU A 266 11.23 22.55 -13.68
C LEU A 266 11.89 23.93 -13.63
N LEU A 267 11.21 24.91 -13.05
CA LEU A 267 11.75 26.28 -12.94
C LEU A 267 12.81 26.37 -11.85
N GLU A 268 12.66 25.63 -10.74
CA GLU A 268 13.66 25.57 -9.68
C GLU A 268 14.98 24.99 -10.18
N GLU A 269 14.97 23.93 -11.00
CA GLU A 269 16.14 23.37 -11.66
C GLU A 269 16.87 24.41 -12.57
N GLN A 270 16.10 25.36 -13.12
CA GLN A 270 16.65 26.47 -13.93
C GLN A 270 17.07 27.69 -13.10
N GLY A 271 17.03 27.61 -11.76
CA GLY A 271 17.29 28.75 -10.86
C GLY A 271 16.21 29.85 -10.93
N ARG A 272 15.02 29.51 -11.41
CA ARG A 272 13.85 30.41 -11.54
C ARG A 272 12.77 30.00 -10.55
N ARG A 273 11.77 30.86 -10.38
CA ARG A 273 10.63 30.58 -9.50
C ARG A 273 9.32 30.64 -10.29
N PHE A 274 8.42 29.71 -9.98
CA PHE A 274 7.04 29.76 -10.44
C PHE A 274 6.35 30.97 -9.79
N VAL A 275 5.61 31.74 -10.58
CA VAL A 275 4.77 32.84 -10.07
C VAL A 275 3.37 32.29 -9.83
N PRO A 276 2.90 32.20 -8.57
CA PRO A 276 1.56 31.70 -8.27
C PRO A 276 0.46 32.51 -8.96
N VAL A 277 -0.64 31.86 -9.28
CA VAL A 277 -1.77 32.47 -9.99
C VAL A 277 -3.03 32.33 -9.16
N SER A 278 -3.81 33.43 -9.04
CA SER A 278 -5.12 33.40 -8.40
C SER A 278 -6.22 33.49 -9.42
N ILE A 279 -7.29 32.71 -9.23
CA ILE A 279 -8.45 32.70 -10.13
C ILE A 279 -9.74 32.49 -9.35
N ARG A 280 -10.80 33.14 -9.84
CA ARG A 280 -12.17 32.88 -9.40
C ARG A 280 -13.02 32.57 -10.61
N LEU A 281 -13.73 31.45 -10.57
CA LEU A 281 -14.63 30.99 -11.62
C LEU A 281 -16.03 30.83 -11.06
N GLU A 282 -17.00 31.39 -11.77
CA GLU A 282 -18.43 31.25 -11.48
C GLU A 282 -19.08 30.32 -12.51
N PRO A 283 -20.25 29.74 -12.21
CA PRO A 283 -20.99 28.97 -13.19
C PRO A 283 -21.24 29.75 -14.47
N GLY A 284 -21.01 29.12 -15.63
CA GLY A 284 -21.16 29.72 -16.95
C GLY A 284 -19.87 29.64 -17.76
N ALA A 285 -19.62 30.62 -18.60
CA ALA A 285 -18.45 30.71 -19.45
C ALA A 285 -17.48 31.78 -18.93
N THR A 286 -16.23 31.40 -18.66
CA THR A 286 -15.17 32.35 -18.33
C THR A 286 -14.18 32.40 -19.50
N VAL A 287 -13.82 33.62 -19.93
CA VAL A 287 -12.84 33.86 -21.00
C VAL A 287 -11.56 34.43 -20.41
N ILE A 288 -10.43 33.74 -20.62
CA ILE A 288 -9.11 34.21 -20.22
C ILE A 288 -8.41 34.83 -21.43
N THR A 289 -8.18 36.14 -21.36
CA THR A 289 -7.50 36.90 -22.43
C THR A 289 -6.10 37.34 -22.00
N GLY A 290 -5.24 37.63 -22.95
CA GLY A 290 -3.90 38.14 -22.70
C GLY A 290 -2.94 37.85 -23.86
N ALA A 291 -1.70 38.36 -23.75
CA ALA A 291 -0.67 38.16 -24.76
C ALA A 291 -0.32 36.69 -24.99
N ASN A 292 0.14 36.35 -26.19
CA ASN A 292 0.71 35.02 -26.43
C ASN A 292 1.96 34.85 -25.56
N MET A 293 2.15 33.62 -25.00
CA MET A 293 3.14 33.30 -23.99
C MET A 293 2.90 33.92 -22.58
N GLY A 294 1.75 34.57 -22.37
CA GLY A 294 1.37 35.16 -21.07
C GLY A 294 0.88 34.18 -20.01
N GLY A 295 1.12 32.87 -20.14
CA GLY A 295 0.75 31.88 -19.12
C GLY A 295 -0.72 31.43 -19.11
N LYS A 296 -1.57 31.86 -20.06
CA LYS A 296 -3.00 31.50 -20.12
C LYS A 296 -3.24 29.98 -20.06
N SER A 297 -2.55 29.23 -20.91
CA SER A 297 -2.66 27.76 -20.96
C SER A 297 -2.12 27.10 -19.69
N VAL A 298 -1.10 27.67 -19.07
CA VAL A 298 -0.56 27.21 -17.79
C VAL A 298 -1.59 27.42 -16.69
N ALA A 299 -2.23 28.59 -16.60
CA ALA A 299 -3.28 28.87 -15.62
C ALA A 299 -4.45 27.88 -15.75
N MET A 300 -4.94 27.63 -16.98
CA MET A 300 -6.01 26.65 -17.22
C MET A 300 -5.62 25.22 -16.80
N LYS A 301 -4.40 24.79 -17.17
CA LYS A 301 -3.87 23.46 -16.76
C LYS A 301 -3.74 23.35 -15.25
N THR A 302 -3.29 24.41 -14.58
CA THR A 302 -3.14 24.44 -13.13
C THR A 302 -4.47 24.36 -12.39
N VAL A 303 -5.51 25.04 -12.91
CA VAL A 303 -6.89 24.89 -12.38
C VAL A 303 -7.35 23.45 -12.53
N ALA A 304 -7.22 22.87 -13.74
CA ALA A 304 -7.65 21.50 -14.00
C ALA A 304 -6.89 20.48 -13.11
N LEU A 305 -5.59 20.68 -12.96
CA LEU A 305 -4.77 19.85 -12.06
C LEU A 305 -5.31 19.90 -10.62
N ASN A 306 -5.56 21.08 -10.07
CA ASN A 306 -6.05 21.23 -8.70
C ASN A 306 -7.46 20.64 -8.52
N VAL A 307 -8.33 20.73 -9.53
CA VAL A 307 -9.64 20.05 -9.54
C VAL A 307 -9.47 18.54 -9.47
N LEU A 308 -8.54 17.98 -10.25
CA LEU A 308 -8.28 16.54 -10.28
C LEU A 308 -7.59 16.05 -9.00
N LEU A 309 -6.65 16.82 -8.46
CA LEU A 309 -6.02 16.54 -7.18
C LEU A 309 -7.07 16.48 -6.06
N LEU A 310 -7.94 17.48 -5.95
CA LEU A 310 -9.04 17.46 -5.00
C LEU A 310 -9.88 16.18 -5.10
N GLN A 311 -10.37 15.89 -6.30
CA GLN A 311 -11.25 14.73 -6.49
C GLN A 311 -10.54 13.38 -6.42
N ALA A 312 -9.21 13.37 -6.44
CA ALA A 312 -8.39 12.20 -6.09
C ALA A 312 -8.04 12.14 -4.58
N GLY A 313 -8.57 13.04 -3.77
CA GLY A 313 -8.35 13.09 -2.32
C GLY A 313 -6.97 13.64 -1.92
N PHE A 314 -6.38 14.50 -2.75
CA PHE A 314 -5.18 15.28 -2.39
C PHE A 314 -5.59 16.64 -1.81
N LEU A 315 -4.73 17.21 -1.01
CA LEU A 315 -4.76 18.65 -0.75
C LEU A 315 -4.39 19.40 -2.03
N VAL A 316 -5.00 20.55 -2.27
CA VAL A 316 -4.77 21.33 -3.49
C VAL A 316 -3.57 22.25 -3.34
N CYS A 317 -2.79 22.39 -4.40
CA CYS A 317 -1.56 23.20 -4.42
C CYS A 317 -1.91 24.69 -4.57
N ALA A 318 -2.38 25.30 -3.49
CA ALA A 318 -2.78 26.71 -3.42
C ALA A 318 -2.66 27.21 -1.98
N LYS A 319 -2.61 28.54 -1.79
CA LYS A 319 -2.60 29.15 -0.48
C LYS A 319 -3.98 29.10 0.18
N LYS A 320 -5.04 29.22 -0.62
CA LYS A 320 -6.44 29.08 -0.20
C LYS A 320 -7.25 28.52 -1.36
N ALA A 321 -8.24 27.69 -1.04
CA ALA A 321 -9.08 27.06 -2.06
C ALA A 321 -10.53 26.93 -1.59
N ARG A 322 -11.48 27.27 -2.48
CA ARG A 322 -12.91 26.99 -2.36
C ARG A 322 -13.34 26.34 -3.66
N MET A 323 -13.86 25.12 -3.62
CA MET A 323 -14.03 24.34 -4.84
C MET A 323 -15.28 23.46 -4.78
N PRO A 324 -16.05 23.36 -5.88
CA PRO A 324 -17.11 22.38 -6.01
C PRO A 324 -16.55 21.03 -6.46
N LEU A 325 -17.36 19.99 -6.33
CA LEU A 325 -17.10 18.68 -6.94
C LEU A 325 -17.76 18.59 -8.30
N PHE A 326 -17.05 18.05 -9.28
CA PHE A 326 -17.52 17.94 -10.66
C PHE A 326 -17.87 16.48 -10.99
N SER A 327 -18.97 16.26 -11.69
CA SER A 327 -19.33 14.94 -12.23
C SER A 327 -18.45 14.55 -13.43
N SER A 328 -17.93 15.54 -14.16
CA SER A 328 -17.01 15.33 -15.28
C SER A 328 -16.06 16.51 -15.46
N VAL A 329 -14.83 16.21 -15.88
CA VAL A 329 -13.83 17.19 -16.30
C VAL A 329 -13.40 16.83 -17.72
N LYS A 330 -13.43 17.82 -18.63
CA LYS A 330 -13.00 17.63 -20.01
C LYS A 330 -12.06 18.78 -20.41
N MET A 331 -10.97 18.43 -21.03
CA MET A 331 -10.02 19.40 -21.58
C MET A 331 -9.84 19.16 -23.07
N LEU A 332 -9.81 20.25 -23.82
CA LEU A 332 -9.46 20.26 -25.24
C LEU A 332 -8.09 20.94 -25.39
N PHE A 333 -7.12 20.26 -25.98
CA PHE A 333 -5.76 20.72 -26.19
C PHE A 333 -5.47 20.98 -27.67
#